data_094f5775def2ab0d63b5c554ecb0c0eb
#
_entry.id   094f5775def2ab0d63b5c554ecb0c0eb
#
_cell.length_a   1.000
_cell.length_b   1.000
_cell.length_c   1.000
_cell.angle_alpha   90.00
_cell.angle_beta   90.00
_cell.angle_gamma   90.00
#
_symmetry.space_group_name_H-M   'P 1'
#
loop_
_entity.id
_entity.type
_entity.pdbx_description
1 polymer ?
#
loop_
_entity_poly.entity_id
_entity_poly.type
_entity_poly.pdbx_seq_one_letter_code
_entity_poly.pdbx_strand_id
1 'polypeptide(L)'
;MTSTPSTPSTQGTASTPAPRAGRKEWIGLAVLVLPCLLTSMDMSVLLFGLPFISASLKPSATQQLWIMDAYGFALAGLLITMGAIGDRIGRRRLLLIGATAFGAASIVAAYSGSAEVLIGTRALLGVAGATLMPSTMALIRNMFHDPKQRQTAISLWTGGLIGGVTLGPIVGGVLLNHFWWGSVFLINLPAMALLLVLGPMLLPEYRAPASGRRFDVLGSVLSMAAIFPAVYGIKQLAVDGFSASAAGALAFGAALAIAFVIRQHTAKNPLVDMELFRKPGFRAPMLVNLSGNFVLMGFSLFNTQYLQSVAGMRPFTAALWSMGAMPFISVGMGVTGALTAKVRPARIIGVAFLVSAAGALVLMLAHPGNPVVVLMVGAGVAAGGVVAAQSIVGNMVMAAAPAERAGSASALNETGAELGSSLGMALLGSIGAAIYHHKMAAVGAAGVPDAAVRAGHETVGGADAVAAQFPGAASHALLTTARDAYASGLHTAAAVGAVLLALTALFAFRALRDEPVLPAAPKKEKAKKGQKAAPAEPSPGYAASVV
;
A
#
# COMPACT_ATOMS: atom_id res chain seq x y z
N MET A 1 -29.14 51.77 45.90
CA MET A 1 -27.98 50.93 46.24
C MET A 1 -28.31 49.52 45.81
N THR A 2 -27.96 49.15 44.60
CA THR A 2 -28.17 47.82 44.04
C THR A 2 -26.78 47.18 43.83
N SER A 3 -26.50 46.21 44.68
CA SER A 3 -25.26 45.41 44.63
C SER A 3 -25.34 44.41 43.49
N THR A 4 -24.46 44.53 42.50
CA THR A 4 -24.20 43.54 41.44
C THR A 4 -23.43 42.35 42.02
N PRO A 5 -23.83 41.09 41.75
CA PRO A 5 -23.08 39.93 42.14
C PRO A 5 -21.85 39.78 41.24
N SER A 6 -20.66 39.66 41.84
CA SER A 6 -19.40 39.35 41.19
C SER A 6 -19.43 37.89 40.68
N THR A 7 -19.23 37.70 39.38
CA THR A 7 -19.03 36.41 38.71
C THR A 7 -17.70 35.78 39.23
N PRO A 8 -17.68 34.51 39.64
CA PRO A 8 -16.44 33.85 40.01
C PRO A 8 -15.59 33.63 38.76
N SER A 9 -14.37 34.15 38.79
CA SER A 9 -13.33 33.91 37.81
C SER A 9 -13.03 32.39 37.75
N THR A 10 -13.31 31.77 36.64
CA THR A 10 -12.88 30.41 36.31
C THR A 10 -11.34 30.38 36.32
N GLN A 11 -10.75 29.93 37.42
CA GLN A 11 -9.33 29.58 37.47
C GLN A 11 -9.10 28.48 36.42
N GLY A 12 -8.34 28.81 35.37
CA GLY A 12 -7.86 27.84 34.39
C GLY A 12 -7.05 26.77 35.13
N THR A 13 -7.61 25.55 35.15
CA THR A 13 -6.87 24.37 35.58
C THR A 13 -5.65 24.24 34.69
N ALA A 14 -4.46 24.55 35.24
CA ALA A 14 -3.19 24.29 34.59
C ALA A 14 -3.17 22.79 34.23
N SER A 15 -3.31 22.45 32.96
CA SER A 15 -3.22 21.09 32.48
C SER A 15 -1.81 20.56 32.82
N THR A 16 -1.76 19.58 33.70
CA THR A 16 -0.54 18.84 34.02
C THR A 16 0.12 18.38 32.72
N PRO A 17 1.38 18.65 32.45
CA PRO A 17 2.06 18.22 31.24
C PRO A 17 1.92 16.70 31.09
N ALA A 18 1.49 16.23 29.91
CA ALA A 18 1.36 14.80 29.64
C ALA A 18 2.71 14.09 29.88
N PRO A 19 2.72 12.90 30.51
CA PRO A 19 3.94 12.18 30.83
C PRO A 19 4.74 11.90 29.54
N ARG A 20 6.03 12.22 29.56
CA ARG A 20 6.94 11.95 28.44
C ARG A 20 7.28 10.47 28.38
N ALA A 21 7.27 9.91 27.18
CA ALA A 21 7.72 8.55 26.92
C ALA A 21 9.22 8.40 27.22
N GLY A 22 9.60 7.32 27.89
CA GLY A 22 10.97 6.98 28.25
C GLY A 22 11.65 6.07 27.21
N ARG A 23 12.82 5.52 27.56
CA ARG A 23 13.60 4.63 26.68
C ARG A 23 12.82 3.35 26.29
N LYS A 24 11.99 2.82 27.20
CA LYS A 24 11.20 1.62 26.97
C LYS A 24 10.20 1.80 25.81
N GLU A 25 9.50 2.93 25.79
CA GLU A 25 8.53 3.27 24.76
C GLU A 25 9.19 3.48 23.39
N TRP A 26 10.37 4.09 23.34
CA TRP A 26 11.14 4.28 22.11
C TRP A 26 11.69 2.97 21.54
N ILE A 27 12.16 2.06 22.40
CA ILE A 27 12.57 0.71 21.96
C ILE A 27 11.34 -0.07 21.48
N GLY A 28 10.21 0.03 22.21
CA GLY A 28 8.94 -0.56 21.78
C GLY A 28 8.48 -0.05 20.42
N LEU A 29 8.67 1.25 20.13
CA LEU A 29 8.40 1.82 18.81
C LEU A 29 9.27 1.17 17.72
N ALA A 30 10.56 0.99 17.95
CA ALA A 30 11.45 0.34 16.98
C ALA A 30 10.97 -1.08 16.67
N VAL A 31 10.52 -1.83 17.69
CA VAL A 31 9.94 -3.18 17.50
C VAL A 31 8.62 -3.12 16.73
N LEU A 32 7.79 -2.07 16.91
CA LEU A 32 6.52 -1.89 16.19
C LEU A 32 6.71 -1.43 14.73
N VAL A 33 7.81 -0.75 14.41
CA VAL A 33 8.11 -0.32 13.04
C VAL A 33 8.50 -1.49 12.15
N LEU A 34 9.17 -2.53 12.70
CA LEU A 34 9.64 -3.69 11.93
C LEU A 34 8.51 -4.44 11.19
N PRO A 35 7.38 -4.83 11.82
CA PRO A 35 6.28 -5.47 11.10
C PRO A 35 5.74 -4.61 9.96
N CYS A 36 5.64 -3.30 10.15
CA CYS A 36 5.14 -2.38 9.13
C CYS A 36 6.11 -2.27 7.95
N LEU A 37 7.40 -2.18 8.21
CA LEU A 37 8.43 -2.19 7.19
C LEU A 37 8.37 -3.49 6.38
N LEU A 38 8.24 -4.65 7.04
CA LEU A 38 8.22 -5.94 6.35
C LEU A 38 6.93 -6.17 5.56
N THR A 39 5.76 -5.83 6.09
CA THR A 39 4.50 -5.96 5.35
C THR A 39 4.48 -5.08 4.08
N SER A 40 5.07 -3.88 4.15
CA SER A 40 5.22 -3.01 2.97
C SER A 40 6.29 -3.51 2.00
N MET A 41 7.35 -4.12 2.52
CA MET A 41 8.44 -4.69 1.73
C MET A 41 8.01 -5.96 1.00
N ASP A 42 7.14 -6.79 1.59
CA ASP A 42 6.69 -8.07 1.06
C ASP A 42 6.12 -7.95 -0.37
N MET A 43 5.27 -6.95 -0.61
CA MET A 43 4.72 -6.70 -1.96
C MET A 43 5.80 -6.31 -2.96
N SER A 44 6.70 -5.42 -2.58
CA SER A 44 7.72 -4.90 -3.48
C SER A 44 8.81 -5.95 -3.79
N VAL A 45 9.20 -6.75 -2.82
CA VAL A 45 10.16 -7.87 -3.01
C VAL A 45 9.58 -8.93 -3.94
N LEU A 46 8.30 -9.26 -3.78
CA LEU A 46 7.65 -10.29 -4.60
C LEU A 46 7.57 -9.90 -6.09
N LEU A 47 7.39 -8.60 -6.39
CA LEU A 47 7.43 -8.11 -7.78
C LEU A 47 8.74 -8.51 -8.49
N PHE A 48 9.87 -8.46 -7.78
CA PHE A 48 11.18 -8.88 -8.31
C PHE A 48 11.36 -10.40 -8.32
N GLY A 49 10.68 -11.13 -7.42
CA GLY A 49 10.71 -12.59 -7.35
C GLY A 49 9.87 -13.29 -8.42
N LEU A 50 8.95 -12.58 -9.06
CA LEU A 50 7.94 -13.15 -9.94
C LEU A 50 8.50 -13.96 -11.13
N PRO A 51 9.54 -13.50 -11.87
CA PRO A 51 10.15 -14.31 -12.93
C PRO A 51 10.75 -15.62 -12.41
N PHE A 52 11.38 -15.63 -11.24
CA PHE A 52 11.97 -16.82 -10.62
C PHE A 52 10.90 -17.82 -10.17
N ILE A 53 9.79 -17.31 -9.61
CA ILE A 53 8.62 -18.11 -9.25
C ILE A 53 8.02 -18.73 -10.52
N SER A 54 7.90 -17.95 -11.60
CA SER A 54 7.37 -18.41 -12.88
C SER A 54 8.26 -19.51 -13.50
N ALA A 55 9.57 -19.37 -13.42
CA ALA A 55 10.51 -20.40 -13.88
C ALA A 55 10.44 -21.69 -13.06
N SER A 56 10.24 -21.57 -11.73
CA SER A 56 10.25 -22.71 -10.79
C SER A 56 8.89 -23.43 -10.74
N LEU A 57 7.81 -22.70 -10.49
CA LEU A 57 6.48 -23.26 -10.25
C LEU A 57 5.61 -23.36 -11.52
N LYS A 58 6.03 -22.71 -12.61
CA LYS A 58 5.33 -22.67 -13.92
C LYS A 58 3.84 -22.33 -13.77
N PRO A 59 3.47 -21.27 -13.04
CA PRO A 59 2.09 -20.87 -12.84
C PRO A 59 1.47 -20.45 -14.18
N SER A 60 0.15 -20.68 -14.34
CA SER A 60 -0.60 -20.02 -15.41
C SER A 60 -0.62 -18.50 -15.21
N ALA A 61 -0.96 -17.73 -16.26
CA ALA A 61 -1.06 -16.28 -16.16
C ALA A 61 -2.03 -15.86 -15.05
N THR A 62 -3.18 -16.54 -14.94
CA THR A 62 -4.16 -16.29 -13.87
C THR A 62 -3.60 -16.61 -12.49
N GLN A 63 -2.88 -17.73 -12.31
CA GLN A 63 -2.24 -18.07 -11.04
C GLN A 63 -1.14 -17.06 -10.66
N GLN A 64 -0.35 -16.58 -11.64
CA GLN A 64 0.66 -15.55 -11.42
C GLN A 64 0.03 -14.26 -10.84
N LEU A 65 -1.09 -13.82 -11.40
CA LEU A 65 -1.82 -12.67 -10.88
C LEU A 65 -2.40 -12.94 -9.48
N TRP A 66 -2.84 -14.18 -9.18
CA TRP A 66 -3.31 -14.53 -7.84
C TRP A 66 -2.18 -14.58 -6.80
N ILE A 67 -0.99 -15.03 -7.15
CA ILE A 67 0.20 -14.98 -6.28
C ILE A 67 0.46 -13.53 -5.83
N MET A 68 0.29 -12.57 -6.74
CA MET A 68 0.48 -11.14 -6.41
C MET A 68 -0.65 -10.58 -5.55
N ASP A 69 -1.89 -10.89 -5.91
CA ASP A 69 -3.06 -10.16 -5.41
C ASP A 69 -3.70 -10.76 -4.16
N ALA A 70 -3.56 -12.10 -3.93
CA ALA A 70 -4.23 -12.78 -2.81
C ALA A 70 -3.89 -12.18 -1.45
N TYR A 71 -2.64 -11.74 -1.26
CA TYR A 71 -2.20 -11.00 -0.08
C TYR A 71 -2.96 -9.68 0.09
N GLY A 72 -2.93 -8.84 -0.93
CA GLY A 72 -3.53 -7.50 -0.88
C GLY A 72 -5.05 -7.53 -0.68
N PHE A 73 -5.76 -8.46 -1.34
CA PHE A 73 -7.21 -8.62 -1.16
C PHE A 73 -7.56 -9.10 0.25
N ALA A 74 -6.84 -10.08 0.78
CA ALA A 74 -7.06 -10.55 2.15
C ALA A 74 -6.73 -9.45 3.18
N LEU A 75 -5.64 -8.71 2.96
CA LEU A 75 -5.24 -7.57 3.77
C LEU A 75 -6.34 -6.49 3.77
N ALA A 76 -6.72 -5.99 2.58
CA ALA A 76 -7.71 -4.92 2.43
C ALA A 76 -9.07 -5.31 3.02
N GLY A 77 -9.54 -6.54 2.77
CA GLY A 77 -10.82 -7.03 3.25
C GLY A 77 -10.90 -7.17 4.78
N LEU A 78 -9.77 -7.37 5.45
CA LEU A 78 -9.73 -7.64 6.89
C LEU A 78 -9.18 -6.49 7.74
N LEU A 79 -8.59 -5.46 7.17
CA LEU A 79 -7.94 -4.37 7.90
C LEU A 79 -8.85 -3.73 8.96
N ILE A 80 -10.07 -3.36 8.57
CA ILE A 80 -11.08 -2.76 9.46
C ILE A 80 -11.54 -3.78 10.52
N THR A 81 -11.77 -5.01 10.07
CA THR A 81 -12.20 -6.13 10.90
C THR A 81 -11.20 -6.43 12.01
N MET A 82 -9.92 -6.58 11.66
CA MET A 82 -8.85 -6.86 12.61
C MET A 82 -8.60 -5.69 13.56
N GLY A 83 -8.81 -4.45 13.09
CA GLY A 83 -8.86 -3.30 13.95
C GLY A 83 -9.90 -3.44 15.07
N ALA A 84 -11.14 -3.79 14.74
CA ALA A 84 -12.22 -3.96 15.70
C ALA A 84 -12.03 -5.20 16.62
N ILE A 85 -11.44 -6.28 16.11
CA ILE A 85 -11.07 -7.45 16.93
C ILE A 85 -9.99 -7.08 17.95
N GLY A 86 -8.97 -6.33 17.54
CA GLY A 86 -7.88 -5.88 18.42
C GLY A 86 -8.37 -5.04 19.60
N ASP A 87 -9.39 -4.21 19.39
CA ASP A 87 -10.00 -3.41 20.46
C ASP A 87 -10.65 -4.29 21.55
N ARG A 88 -11.11 -5.48 21.20
CA ARG A 88 -11.78 -6.42 22.12
C ARG A 88 -10.83 -7.36 22.82
N ILE A 89 -10.01 -8.09 22.05
CA ILE A 89 -9.13 -9.13 22.62
C ILE A 89 -7.84 -8.55 23.19
N GLY A 90 -7.49 -7.32 22.77
CA GLY A 90 -6.27 -6.62 23.14
C GLY A 90 -5.34 -6.45 21.94
N ARG A 91 -4.80 -5.24 21.80
CA ARG A 91 -3.96 -4.86 20.65
C ARG A 91 -2.63 -5.61 20.59
N ARG A 92 -1.97 -5.78 21.75
CA ARG A 92 -0.74 -6.57 21.85
C ARG A 92 -1.00 -8.05 21.57
N ARG A 93 -2.06 -8.63 22.13
CA ARG A 93 -2.41 -10.03 21.88
C ARG A 93 -2.67 -10.30 20.41
N LEU A 94 -3.48 -9.46 19.75
CA LEU A 94 -3.75 -9.59 18.32
C LEU A 94 -2.46 -9.47 17.50
N LEU A 95 -1.59 -8.50 17.83
CA LEU A 95 -0.30 -8.31 17.18
C LEU A 95 0.58 -9.56 17.25
N LEU A 96 0.68 -10.19 18.44
CA LEU A 96 1.51 -11.39 18.63
C LEU A 96 0.93 -12.62 17.91
N ILE A 97 -0.40 -12.80 17.93
CA ILE A 97 -1.08 -13.83 17.13
C ILE A 97 -0.79 -13.64 15.64
N GLY A 98 -0.93 -12.41 15.16
CA GLY A 98 -0.63 -12.07 13.77
C GLY A 98 0.82 -12.30 13.39
N ALA A 99 1.77 -11.93 14.25
CA ALA A 99 3.20 -12.18 14.03
C ALA A 99 3.53 -13.68 13.95
N THR A 100 2.92 -14.50 14.81
CA THR A 100 3.07 -15.96 14.76
C THR A 100 2.51 -16.52 13.45
N ALA A 101 1.29 -16.10 13.08
CA ALA A 101 0.64 -16.55 11.84
C ALA A 101 1.42 -16.09 10.60
N PHE A 102 1.92 -14.84 10.60
CA PHE A 102 2.71 -14.29 9.50
C PHE A 102 4.04 -15.03 9.33
N GLY A 103 4.74 -15.29 10.43
CA GLY A 103 5.99 -16.07 10.42
C GLY A 103 5.76 -17.50 9.93
N ALA A 104 4.74 -18.19 10.44
CA ALA A 104 4.42 -19.55 10.01
C ALA A 104 4.03 -19.60 8.52
N ALA A 105 3.16 -18.70 8.07
CA ALA A 105 2.78 -18.60 6.66
C ALA A 105 3.98 -18.26 5.76
N SER A 106 4.93 -17.42 6.22
CA SER A 106 6.18 -17.12 5.50
C SER A 106 7.04 -18.35 5.28
N ILE A 107 7.14 -19.26 6.27
CA ILE A 107 7.87 -20.53 6.11
C ILE A 107 7.19 -21.39 5.05
N VAL A 108 5.87 -21.57 5.13
CA VAL A 108 5.14 -22.39 4.16
C VAL A 108 5.23 -21.78 2.76
N ALA A 109 5.16 -20.44 2.63
CA ALA A 109 5.34 -19.75 1.36
C ALA A 109 6.72 -19.98 0.75
N ALA A 110 7.79 -19.91 1.57
CA ALA A 110 9.16 -20.10 1.10
C ALA A 110 9.41 -21.49 0.51
N TYR A 111 8.76 -22.51 1.04
CA TYR A 111 8.90 -23.92 0.61
C TYR A 111 7.70 -24.43 -0.19
N SER A 112 6.91 -23.53 -0.78
CA SER A 112 5.75 -23.92 -1.62
C SER A 112 6.21 -24.70 -2.86
N GLY A 113 5.67 -25.91 -3.03
CA GLY A 113 5.94 -26.77 -4.18
C GLY A 113 5.01 -26.57 -5.37
N SER A 114 3.96 -25.75 -5.22
CA SER A 114 3.01 -25.44 -6.31
C SER A 114 2.48 -24.02 -6.21
N ALA A 115 1.92 -23.51 -7.32
CA ALA A 115 1.33 -22.19 -7.39
C ALA A 115 0.10 -22.06 -6.46
N GLU A 116 -0.71 -23.11 -6.34
CA GLU A 116 -1.91 -23.12 -5.48
C GLU A 116 -1.55 -22.98 -4.00
N VAL A 117 -0.53 -23.71 -3.54
CA VAL A 117 -0.03 -23.60 -2.17
C VAL A 117 0.51 -22.19 -1.91
N LEU A 118 1.24 -21.63 -2.87
CA LEU A 118 1.75 -20.27 -2.75
C LEU A 118 0.60 -19.25 -2.69
N ILE A 119 -0.42 -19.35 -3.55
CA ILE A 119 -1.61 -18.48 -3.52
C ILE A 119 -2.31 -18.58 -2.16
N GLY A 120 -2.54 -19.80 -1.65
CA GLY A 120 -3.15 -20.00 -0.34
C GLY A 120 -2.35 -19.38 0.80
N THR A 121 -1.03 -19.54 0.78
CA THR A 121 -0.14 -18.93 1.79
C THR A 121 -0.08 -17.40 1.66
N ARG A 122 -0.15 -16.84 0.45
CA ARG A 122 -0.27 -15.40 0.22
C ARG A 122 -1.57 -14.84 0.86
N ALA A 123 -2.69 -15.53 0.71
CA ALA A 123 -3.93 -15.16 1.37
C ALA A 123 -3.78 -15.18 2.91
N LEU A 124 -3.14 -16.23 3.47
CA LEU A 124 -2.87 -16.33 4.91
C LEU A 124 -1.94 -15.22 5.41
N LEU A 125 -0.90 -14.87 4.65
CA LEU A 125 -0.03 -13.73 4.94
C LEU A 125 -0.82 -12.42 4.96
N GLY A 126 -1.78 -12.24 4.04
CA GLY A 126 -2.68 -11.07 4.02
C GLY A 126 -3.58 -11.01 5.25
N VAL A 127 -4.16 -12.13 5.69
CA VAL A 127 -4.95 -12.24 6.93
C VAL A 127 -4.10 -11.86 8.14
N ALA A 128 -2.89 -12.40 8.24
CA ALA A 128 -1.96 -12.12 9.33
C ALA A 128 -1.50 -10.64 9.29
N GLY A 129 -1.15 -10.11 8.12
CA GLY A 129 -0.76 -8.72 7.91
C GLY A 129 -1.84 -7.73 8.34
N ALA A 130 -3.12 -8.05 8.10
CA ALA A 130 -4.26 -7.24 8.53
C ALA A 130 -4.35 -7.07 10.06
N THR A 131 -3.75 -7.96 10.84
CA THR A 131 -3.68 -7.82 12.31
C THR A 131 -2.57 -6.87 12.75
N LEU A 132 -1.46 -6.80 11.97
CA LEU A 132 -0.24 -6.08 12.35
C LEU A 132 -0.43 -4.56 12.24
N MET A 133 -0.88 -4.05 11.09
CA MET A 133 -0.96 -2.62 10.83
C MET A 133 -1.86 -1.84 11.81
N PRO A 134 -3.14 -2.22 12.03
CA PRO A 134 -4.00 -1.48 12.97
C PRO A 134 -3.52 -1.60 14.41
N SER A 135 -2.92 -2.74 14.78
CA SER A 135 -2.44 -2.98 16.14
C SER A 135 -1.22 -2.13 16.48
N THR A 136 -0.26 -2.01 15.55
CA THR A 136 0.94 -1.18 15.73
C THR A 136 0.59 0.30 15.90
N MET A 137 -0.28 0.85 15.04
CA MET A 137 -0.72 2.24 15.13
C MET A 137 -1.46 2.53 16.44
N ALA A 138 -2.35 1.64 16.88
CA ALA A 138 -3.10 1.80 18.12
C ALA A 138 -2.16 1.77 19.35
N LEU A 139 -1.18 0.86 19.37
CA LEU A 139 -0.19 0.78 20.45
C LEU A 139 0.69 2.04 20.50
N ILE A 140 1.14 2.57 19.36
CA ILE A 140 1.91 3.82 19.32
C ILE A 140 1.11 4.98 19.93
N ARG A 141 -0.18 5.12 19.56
CA ARG A 141 -1.04 6.18 20.13
C ARG A 141 -1.21 6.05 21.63
N ASN A 142 -1.21 4.84 22.16
CA ASN A 142 -1.35 4.55 23.60
C ASN A 142 -0.03 4.71 24.37
N MET A 143 1.13 4.46 23.74
CA MET A 143 2.45 4.58 24.38
C MET A 143 2.93 6.03 24.46
N PHE A 144 2.55 6.88 23.48
CA PHE A 144 3.03 8.26 23.38
C PHE A 144 1.92 9.25 23.71
N HIS A 145 1.87 9.73 24.96
CA HIS A 145 0.84 10.67 25.44
C HIS A 145 1.18 12.13 25.08
N ASP A 146 2.48 12.51 25.09
CA ASP A 146 2.91 13.84 24.67
C ASP A 146 2.65 14.02 23.15
N PRO A 147 1.91 15.06 22.71
CA PRO A 147 1.57 15.30 21.31
C PRO A 147 2.78 15.38 20.38
N LYS A 148 3.90 15.99 20.82
CA LYS A 148 5.12 16.11 20.00
C LYS A 148 5.80 14.76 19.82
N GLN A 149 5.97 13.99 20.91
CA GLN A 149 6.56 12.66 20.83
C GLN A 149 5.66 11.69 20.03
N ARG A 150 4.34 11.75 20.20
CA ARG A 150 3.39 10.96 19.41
C ARG A 150 3.47 11.27 17.92
N GLN A 151 3.56 12.55 17.54
CA GLN A 151 3.74 12.92 16.15
C GLN A 151 5.06 12.37 15.58
N THR A 152 6.15 12.45 16.34
CA THR A 152 7.44 11.87 15.93
C THR A 152 7.34 10.34 15.79
N ALA A 153 6.69 9.65 16.72
CA ALA A 153 6.50 8.21 16.67
C ALA A 153 5.69 7.76 15.45
N ILE A 154 4.60 8.47 15.14
CA ILE A 154 3.79 8.22 13.93
C ILE A 154 4.60 8.50 12.67
N SER A 155 5.42 9.57 12.65
CA SER A 155 6.29 9.87 11.51
C SER A 155 7.34 8.79 11.28
N LEU A 156 7.92 8.23 12.34
CA LEU A 156 8.86 7.10 12.24
C LEU A 156 8.18 5.82 11.77
N TRP A 157 6.98 5.56 12.23
CA TRP A 157 6.16 4.42 11.77
C TRP A 157 5.82 4.54 10.28
N THR A 158 5.35 5.71 9.84
CA THR A 158 5.11 6.00 8.41
C THR A 158 6.41 5.91 7.59
N GLY A 159 7.53 6.39 8.17
CA GLY A 159 8.85 6.21 7.59
C GLY A 159 9.24 4.74 7.41
N GLY A 160 8.82 3.87 8.33
CA GLY A 160 8.99 2.41 8.21
C GLY A 160 8.22 1.83 7.02
N LEU A 161 6.97 2.25 6.81
CA LEU A 161 6.17 1.83 5.64
C LEU A 161 6.83 2.26 4.32
N ILE A 162 7.19 3.52 4.21
CA ILE A 162 7.88 4.06 3.00
C ILE A 162 9.23 3.38 2.83
N GLY A 163 9.96 3.18 3.93
CA GLY A 163 11.24 2.47 3.94
C GLY A 163 11.11 1.04 3.44
N GLY A 164 10.05 0.32 3.82
CA GLY A 164 9.77 -1.04 3.34
C GLY A 164 9.59 -1.09 1.82
N VAL A 165 8.75 -0.23 1.27
CA VAL A 165 8.53 -0.14 -0.19
C VAL A 165 9.83 0.21 -0.92
N THR A 166 10.65 1.11 -0.35
CA THR A 166 11.89 1.58 -0.98
C THR A 166 13.03 0.55 -0.88
N LEU A 167 13.18 -0.09 0.28
CA LEU A 167 14.24 -1.08 0.52
C LEU A 167 13.92 -2.45 -0.06
N GLY A 168 12.62 -2.76 -0.23
CA GLY A 168 12.17 -4.06 -0.74
C GLY A 168 12.86 -4.48 -2.04
N PRO A 169 12.89 -3.65 -3.09
CA PRO A 169 13.58 -3.97 -4.33
C PRO A 169 15.06 -4.33 -4.13
N ILE A 170 15.77 -3.56 -3.28
CA ILE A 170 17.20 -3.77 -3.00
C ILE A 170 17.40 -5.10 -2.28
N VAL A 171 16.65 -5.31 -1.20
CA VAL A 171 16.72 -6.54 -0.38
C VAL A 171 16.32 -7.75 -1.22
N GLY A 172 15.21 -7.65 -1.97
CA GLY A 172 14.76 -8.67 -2.89
C GLY A 172 15.81 -8.98 -3.96
N GLY A 173 16.41 -7.94 -4.55
CA GLY A 173 17.47 -8.08 -5.54
C GLY A 173 18.69 -8.82 -4.99
N VAL A 174 19.14 -8.51 -3.76
CA VAL A 174 20.24 -9.21 -3.11
C VAL A 174 19.88 -10.66 -2.82
N LEU A 175 18.69 -10.92 -2.26
CA LEU A 175 18.25 -12.28 -1.94
C LEU A 175 18.14 -13.16 -3.18
N LEU A 176 17.52 -12.64 -4.25
CA LEU A 176 17.30 -13.37 -5.51
C LEU A 176 18.58 -13.58 -6.32
N ASN A 177 19.63 -12.77 -6.09
CA ASN A 177 20.92 -12.98 -6.73
C ASN A 177 21.75 -14.09 -6.05
N HIS A 178 21.55 -14.33 -4.74
CA HIS A 178 22.42 -15.22 -3.96
C HIS A 178 21.69 -16.46 -3.42
N PHE A 179 20.36 -16.43 -3.34
CA PHE A 179 19.54 -17.49 -2.77
C PHE A 179 18.38 -17.83 -3.70
N TRP A 180 17.61 -18.88 -3.37
CA TRP A 180 16.40 -19.24 -4.11
C TRP A 180 15.25 -18.27 -3.84
N TRP A 181 14.23 -18.28 -4.69
CA TRP A 181 13.11 -17.34 -4.63
C TRP A 181 12.35 -17.36 -3.28
N GLY A 182 12.26 -18.51 -2.62
CA GLY A 182 11.59 -18.61 -1.31
C GLY A 182 12.26 -17.81 -0.20
N SER A 183 13.55 -17.45 -0.34
CA SER A 183 14.28 -16.64 0.64
C SER A 183 13.63 -15.28 0.89
N VAL A 184 12.89 -14.74 -0.08
CA VAL A 184 12.18 -13.46 0.05
C VAL A 184 11.08 -13.49 1.11
N PHE A 185 10.53 -14.66 1.43
CA PHE A 185 9.57 -14.82 2.52
C PHE A 185 10.25 -15.05 3.87
N LEU A 186 11.43 -15.70 3.88
CA LEU A 186 12.15 -16.00 5.12
C LEU A 186 12.71 -14.75 5.82
N ILE A 187 12.89 -13.63 5.10
CA ILE A 187 13.32 -12.37 5.71
C ILE A 187 12.35 -11.85 6.76
N ASN A 188 11.09 -12.27 6.72
CA ASN A 188 10.08 -11.91 7.71
C ASN A 188 10.35 -12.55 9.08
N LEU A 189 11.02 -13.72 9.13
CA LEU A 189 11.18 -14.52 10.34
C LEU A 189 11.98 -13.81 11.44
N PRO A 190 13.17 -13.22 11.18
CA PRO A 190 13.93 -12.55 12.22
C PRO A 190 13.13 -11.43 12.92
N ALA A 191 12.38 -10.64 12.16
CA ALA A 191 11.60 -9.55 12.73
C ALA A 191 10.36 -10.06 13.47
N MET A 192 9.68 -11.10 12.97
CA MET A 192 8.56 -11.72 13.69
C MET A 192 9.05 -12.38 14.98
N ALA A 193 10.19 -13.06 14.96
CA ALA A 193 10.81 -13.61 16.17
C ALA A 193 11.17 -12.51 17.18
N LEU A 194 11.76 -11.42 16.71
CA LEU A 194 12.09 -10.27 17.58
C LEU A 194 10.82 -9.67 18.20
N LEU A 195 9.76 -9.51 17.42
CA LEU A 195 8.47 -9.02 17.92
C LEU A 195 7.84 -9.98 18.95
N LEU A 196 7.93 -11.30 18.72
CA LEU A 196 7.39 -12.30 19.64
C LEU A 196 8.15 -12.35 20.98
N VAL A 197 9.47 -12.12 20.95
CA VAL A 197 10.31 -12.09 22.16
C VAL A 197 10.17 -10.75 22.91
N LEU A 198 10.34 -9.63 22.22
CA LEU A 198 10.37 -8.32 22.84
C LEU A 198 8.97 -7.71 23.05
N GLY A 199 7.98 -8.10 22.23
CA GLY A 199 6.64 -7.56 22.32
C GLY A 199 5.99 -7.71 23.70
N PRO A 200 5.97 -8.91 24.31
CA PRO A 200 5.44 -9.10 25.64
C PRO A 200 6.12 -8.25 26.74
N MET A 201 7.40 -7.94 26.57
CA MET A 201 8.21 -7.21 27.55
C MET A 201 8.10 -5.68 27.42
N LEU A 202 7.99 -5.19 26.18
CA LEU A 202 8.08 -3.76 25.87
C LEU A 202 6.73 -3.11 25.61
N LEU A 203 5.76 -3.86 25.05
CA LEU A 203 4.49 -3.31 24.62
C LEU A 203 3.43 -3.46 25.72
N PRO A 204 2.70 -2.37 26.06
CA PRO A 204 1.57 -2.45 26.97
C PRO A 204 0.40 -3.18 26.32
N GLU A 205 -0.38 -3.89 27.14
CA GLU A 205 -1.67 -4.38 26.63
C GLU A 205 -2.67 -3.23 26.64
N TYR A 206 -3.31 -3.03 25.51
CA TYR A 206 -4.35 -2.03 25.35
C TYR A 206 -5.63 -2.68 24.82
N ARG A 207 -6.72 -2.44 25.53
CA ARG A 207 -8.07 -2.77 25.09
C ARG A 207 -8.89 -1.49 25.13
N ALA A 208 -9.64 -1.24 24.07
CA ALA A 208 -10.57 -0.11 24.10
C ALA A 208 -11.64 -0.38 25.17
N PRO A 209 -12.12 0.67 25.86
CA PRO A 209 -13.25 0.53 26.77
C PRO A 209 -14.42 -0.16 26.07
N ALA A 210 -15.06 -1.10 26.73
CA ALA A 210 -16.16 -1.86 26.16
C ALA A 210 -17.28 -0.91 25.70
N SER A 211 -17.31 -0.60 24.42
CA SER A 211 -18.27 0.35 23.83
C SER A 211 -19.69 -0.23 23.70
N GLY A 212 -19.95 -1.43 24.21
CA GLY A 212 -21.23 -2.13 24.06
C GLY A 212 -21.61 -2.48 22.60
N ARG A 213 -20.85 -2.00 21.63
CA ARG A 213 -21.08 -2.23 20.20
C ARG A 213 -20.75 -3.66 19.82
N ARG A 214 -21.73 -4.40 19.31
CA ARG A 214 -21.51 -5.74 18.76
C ARG A 214 -20.73 -5.63 17.44
N PHE A 215 -19.72 -6.48 17.28
CA PHE A 215 -18.95 -6.56 16.04
C PHE A 215 -19.80 -7.12 14.89
N ASP A 216 -19.74 -6.50 13.73
CA ASP A 216 -20.46 -6.96 12.53
C ASP A 216 -19.66 -8.04 11.79
N VAL A 217 -19.73 -9.28 12.33
CA VAL A 217 -19.09 -10.45 11.72
C VAL A 217 -19.60 -10.67 10.29
N LEU A 218 -20.91 -10.52 10.09
CA LEU A 218 -21.51 -10.74 8.78
C LEU A 218 -21.02 -9.70 7.76
N GLY A 219 -20.92 -8.43 8.15
CA GLY A 219 -20.34 -7.39 7.29
C GLY A 219 -18.88 -7.71 6.90
N SER A 220 -18.08 -8.23 7.85
CA SER A 220 -16.70 -8.64 7.59
C SER A 220 -16.60 -9.81 6.60
N VAL A 221 -17.44 -10.83 6.79
CA VAL A 221 -17.49 -11.98 5.86
C VAL A 221 -17.96 -11.54 4.48
N LEU A 222 -18.97 -10.69 4.39
CA LEU A 222 -19.49 -10.18 3.13
C LEU A 222 -18.46 -9.35 2.36
N SER A 223 -17.67 -8.50 3.05
CA SER A 223 -16.62 -7.68 2.41
C SER A 223 -15.56 -8.56 1.73
N MET A 224 -15.09 -9.61 2.41
CA MET A 224 -14.14 -10.55 1.84
C MET A 224 -14.77 -11.41 0.74
N ALA A 225 -15.94 -11.99 1.03
CA ALA A 225 -16.62 -12.88 0.11
C ALA A 225 -17.03 -12.18 -1.21
N ALA A 226 -17.21 -10.86 -1.21
CA ALA A 226 -17.51 -10.09 -2.41
C ALA A 226 -16.29 -9.91 -3.31
N ILE A 227 -15.12 -9.66 -2.74
CA ILE A 227 -13.91 -9.29 -3.50
C ILE A 227 -13.38 -10.47 -4.31
N PHE A 228 -13.24 -11.66 -3.70
CA PHE A 228 -12.61 -12.80 -4.34
C PHE A 228 -13.34 -13.30 -5.60
N PRO A 229 -14.67 -13.54 -5.61
CA PRO A 229 -15.39 -13.95 -6.81
C PRO A 229 -15.40 -12.86 -7.89
N ALA A 230 -15.54 -11.59 -7.51
CA ALA A 230 -15.52 -10.49 -8.47
C ALA A 230 -14.19 -10.43 -9.22
N VAL A 231 -13.07 -10.49 -8.48
CA VAL A 231 -11.72 -10.47 -9.08
C VAL A 231 -11.44 -11.74 -9.88
N TYR A 232 -11.84 -12.91 -9.36
CA TYR A 232 -11.72 -14.16 -10.12
C TYR A 232 -12.45 -14.08 -11.47
N GLY A 233 -13.70 -13.62 -11.45
CA GLY A 233 -14.48 -13.48 -12.68
C GLY A 233 -13.87 -12.49 -13.68
N ILE A 234 -13.30 -11.37 -13.20
CA ILE A 234 -12.59 -10.41 -14.06
C ILE A 234 -11.34 -11.02 -14.69
N LYS A 235 -10.52 -11.73 -13.89
CA LYS A 235 -9.30 -12.39 -14.39
C LYS A 235 -9.62 -13.47 -15.41
N GLN A 236 -10.60 -14.30 -15.11
CA GLN A 236 -11.05 -15.35 -16.03
C GLN A 236 -11.56 -14.77 -17.34
N LEU A 237 -12.38 -13.73 -17.27
CA LEU A 237 -12.89 -13.03 -18.45
C LEU A 237 -11.77 -12.43 -19.31
N ALA A 238 -10.72 -11.89 -18.68
CA ALA A 238 -9.62 -11.26 -19.38
C ALA A 238 -8.69 -12.27 -20.08
N VAL A 239 -8.45 -13.44 -19.47
CA VAL A 239 -7.50 -14.44 -19.99
C VAL A 239 -8.19 -15.44 -20.92
N ASP A 240 -9.31 -16.02 -20.49
CA ASP A 240 -9.99 -17.12 -21.19
C ASP A 240 -11.20 -16.65 -22.00
N GLY A 241 -11.53 -15.34 -21.94
CA GLY A 241 -12.70 -14.79 -22.59
C GLY A 241 -14.00 -15.05 -21.83
N PHE A 242 -15.14 -14.80 -22.50
CA PHE A 242 -16.45 -14.96 -21.88
C PHE A 242 -16.76 -16.43 -21.62
N SER A 243 -16.96 -16.77 -20.34
CA SER A 243 -17.39 -18.09 -19.90
C SER A 243 -18.53 -17.98 -18.88
N ALA A 244 -19.37 -19.01 -18.78
CA ALA A 244 -20.45 -19.05 -17.78
C ALA A 244 -19.90 -18.98 -16.34
N SER A 245 -18.72 -19.57 -16.10
CA SER A 245 -18.03 -19.50 -14.79
C SER A 245 -17.58 -18.09 -14.45
N ALA A 246 -16.99 -17.35 -15.42
CA ALA A 246 -16.58 -15.96 -15.22
C ALA A 246 -17.78 -15.04 -14.95
N ALA A 247 -18.83 -15.16 -15.77
CA ALA A 247 -20.06 -14.40 -15.60
C ALA A 247 -20.75 -14.72 -14.27
N GLY A 248 -20.83 -16.01 -13.90
CA GLY A 248 -21.38 -16.45 -12.61
C GLY A 248 -20.60 -15.91 -11.41
N ALA A 249 -19.27 -15.95 -11.47
CA ALA A 249 -18.42 -15.40 -10.43
C ALA A 249 -18.58 -13.88 -10.29
N LEU A 250 -18.65 -13.15 -11.40
CA LEU A 250 -18.91 -11.70 -11.39
C LEU A 250 -20.28 -11.37 -10.79
N ALA A 251 -21.33 -12.07 -11.22
CA ALA A 251 -22.68 -11.88 -10.70
C ALA A 251 -22.76 -12.19 -9.21
N PHE A 252 -22.12 -13.27 -8.77
CA PHE A 252 -22.04 -13.65 -7.36
C PHE A 252 -21.28 -12.64 -6.53
N GLY A 253 -20.09 -12.18 -6.99
CA GLY A 253 -19.32 -11.14 -6.34
C GLY A 253 -20.08 -9.82 -6.24
N ALA A 254 -20.77 -9.41 -7.31
CA ALA A 254 -21.63 -8.23 -7.33
C ALA A 254 -22.81 -8.34 -6.33
N ALA A 255 -23.48 -9.50 -6.29
CA ALA A 255 -24.56 -9.74 -5.35
C ALA A 255 -24.09 -9.63 -3.89
N LEU A 256 -22.91 -10.20 -3.58
CA LEU A 256 -22.30 -10.09 -2.24
C LEU A 256 -21.87 -8.65 -1.91
N ALA A 257 -21.35 -7.90 -2.89
CA ALA A 257 -21.01 -6.49 -2.71
C ALA A 257 -22.27 -5.63 -2.43
N ILE A 258 -23.36 -5.89 -3.15
CA ILE A 258 -24.67 -5.26 -2.90
C ILE A 258 -25.18 -5.62 -1.49
N ALA A 259 -25.13 -6.90 -1.11
CA ALA A 259 -25.50 -7.36 0.22
C ALA A 259 -24.64 -6.70 1.32
N PHE A 260 -23.34 -6.53 1.08
CA PHE A 260 -22.44 -5.79 1.98
C PHE A 260 -22.89 -4.33 2.13
N VAL A 261 -23.15 -3.61 1.04
CA VAL A 261 -23.60 -2.22 1.07
C VAL A 261 -24.93 -2.09 1.81
N ILE A 262 -25.92 -2.94 1.51
CA ILE A 262 -27.21 -2.98 2.23
C ILE A 262 -26.96 -3.20 3.72
N ARG A 263 -26.08 -4.16 4.07
CA ARG A 263 -25.72 -4.44 5.46
C ARG A 263 -25.12 -3.22 6.16
N GLN A 264 -24.22 -2.46 5.50
CA GLN A 264 -23.63 -1.25 6.08
C GLN A 264 -24.67 -0.16 6.35
N HIS A 265 -25.77 -0.09 5.58
CA HIS A 265 -26.86 0.85 5.81
C HIS A 265 -27.83 0.40 6.90
N THR A 266 -28.03 -0.90 7.09
CA THR A 266 -29.06 -1.47 8.00
C THR A 266 -28.51 -1.92 9.34
N ALA A 267 -27.20 -2.19 9.43
CA ALA A 267 -26.59 -2.67 10.68
C ALA A 267 -26.58 -1.59 11.76
N LYS A 268 -26.90 -1.98 13.01
CA LYS A 268 -26.82 -1.08 14.17
C LYS A 268 -25.40 -0.60 14.46
N ASN A 269 -24.40 -1.40 14.10
CA ASN A 269 -22.98 -1.08 14.26
C ASN A 269 -22.25 -1.45 12.96
N PRO A 270 -22.33 -0.62 11.91
CA PRO A 270 -21.68 -0.92 10.64
C PRO A 270 -20.15 -0.88 10.79
N LEU A 271 -19.44 -1.68 9.97
CA LEU A 271 -17.97 -1.65 9.88
C LEU A 271 -17.47 -0.34 9.28
N VAL A 272 -18.20 0.14 8.28
CA VAL A 272 -17.91 1.37 7.55
C VAL A 272 -18.88 2.44 8.00
N ASP A 273 -18.34 3.56 8.47
CA ASP A 273 -19.16 4.71 8.86
C ASP A 273 -19.68 5.44 7.60
N MET A 274 -20.90 5.09 7.21
CA MET A 274 -21.53 5.63 6.00
C MET A 274 -21.81 7.14 6.08
N GLU A 275 -21.82 7.74 7.28
CA GLU A 275 -21.95 9.20 7.42
C GLU A 275 -20.73 9.95 6.86
N LEU A 276 -19.52 9.34 6.97
CA LEU A 276 -18.32 9.94 6.37
C LEU A 276 -18.43 10.01 4.85
N PHE A 277 -19.02 8.99 4.21
CA PHE A 277 -19.20 8.95 2.76
C PHE A 277 -20.27 9.93 2.23
N ARG A 278 -21.15 10.43 3.10
CA ARG A 278 -22.10 11.50 2.72
C ARG A 278 -21.39 12.83 2.49
N LYS A 279 -20.23 13.05 3.12
CA LYS A 279 -19.46 14.29 2.97
C LYS A 279 -18.63 14.25 1.68
N PRO A 280 -18.81 15.23 0.75
CA PRO A 280 -18.00 15.30 -0.48
C PRO A 280 -16.50 15.35 -0.19
N GLY A 281 -16.08 16.12 0.84
CA GLY A 281 -14.69 16.25 1.27
C GLY A 281 -14.05 14.96 1.83
N PHE A 282 -14.83 13.89 2.05
CA PHE A 282 -14.33 12.56 2.40
C PHE A 282 -14.37 11.61 1.20
N ARG A 283 -15.53 11.46 0.55
CA ARG A 283 -15.71 10.49 -0.53
C ARG A 283 -14.86 10.77 -1.76
N ALA A 284 -14.70 12.07 -2.12
CA ALA A 284 -13.94 12.41 -3.32
C ALA A 284 -12.43 12.13 -3.14
N PRO A 285 -11.75 12.54 -2.04
CA PRO A 285 -10.38 12.11 -1.76
C PRO A 285 -10.21 10.59 -1.70
N MET A 286 -11.18 9.83 -1.14
CA MET A 286 -11.12 8.38 -1.10
C MET A 286 -11.10 7.74 -2.49
N LEU A 287 -11.94 8.21 -3.42
CA LEU A 287 -11.94 7.74 -4.81
C LEU A 287 -10.63 8.09 -5.52
N VAL A 288 -10.10 9.29 -5.28
CA VAL A 288 -8.80 9.73 -5.81
C VAL A 288 -7.66 8.84 -5.25
N ASN A 289 -7.70 8.51 -3.96
CA ASN A 289 -6.74 7.59 -3.32
C ASN A 289 -6.76 6.21 -3.99
N LEU A 290 -7.94 5.62 -4.13
CA LEU A 290 -8.12 4.32 -4.77
C LEU A 290 -7.60 4.34 -6.21
N SER A 291 -7.99 5.33 -7.03
CA SER A 291 -7.58 5.45 -8.44
C SER A 291 -6.07 5.63 -8.60
N GLY A 292 -5.45 6.42 -7.73
CA GLY A 292 -4.00 6.65 -7.74
C GLY A 292 -3.21 5.38 -7.44
N ASN A 293 -3.59 4.66 -6.38
CA ASN A 293 -2.94 3.38 -6.03
C ASN A 293 -3.19 2.29 -7.08
N PHE A 294 -4.39 2.28 -7.69
CA PHE A 294 -4.71 1.38 -8.80
C PHE A 294 -3.69 1.49 -9.94
N VAL A 295 -3.45 2.70 -10.43
CA VAL A 295 -2.52 2.89 -11.55
C VAL A 295 -1.06 2.69 -11.12
N LEU A 296 -0.70 3.19 -9.94
CA LEU A 296 0.67 3.09 -9.43
C LEU A 296 1.14 1.65 -9.31
N MET A 297 0.30 0.78 -8.72
CA MET A 297 0.68 -0.61 -8.47
C MET A 297 0.59 -1.46 -9.74
N GLY A 298 -0.39 -1.21 -10.60
CA GLY A 298 -0.46 -1.87 -11.92
C GLY A 298 0.77 -1.55 -12.77
N PHE A 299 1.20 -0.30 -12.83
CA PHE A 299 2.42 0.08 -13.56
C PHE A 299 3.71 -0.47 -12.91
N SER A 300 3.74 -0.58 -11.58
CA SER A 300 4.88 -1.18 -10.88
C SER A 300 5.11 -2.64 -11.30
N LEU A 301 4.02 -3.42 -11.46
CA LEU A 301 4.08 -4.79 -11.97
C LEU A 301 4.75 -4.86 -13.36
N PHE A 302 4.25 -4.05 -14.31
CA PHE A 302 4.78 -4.03 -15.67
C PHE A 302 6.22 -3.53 -15.73
N ASN A 303 6.54 -2.47 -14.99
CA ASN A 303 7.88 -1.89 -14.95
C ASN A 303 8.92 -2.92 -14.46
N THR A 304 8.61 -3.61 -13.36
CA THR A 304 9.55 -4.57 -12.76
C THR A 304 9.79 -5.77 -13.66
N GLN A 305 8.73 -6.33 -14.25
CA GLN A 305 8.88 -7.46 -15.18
C GLN A 305 9.55 -7.05 -16.49
N TYR A 306 9.28 -5.83 -17.00
CA TYR A 306 9.96 -5.33 -18.19
C TYR A 306 11.49 -5.28 -17.98
N LEU A 307 11.93 -4.73 -16.84
CA LEU A 307 13.36 -4.63 -16.52
C LEU A 307 14.03 -6.01 -16.45
N GLN A 308 13.36 -7.01 -15.92
CA GLN A 308 13.93 -8.34 -15.73
C GLN A 308 13.81 -9.20 -16.99
N SER A 309 12.58 -9.36 -17.55
CA SER A 309 12.32 -10.32 -18.62
C SER A 309 12.48 -9.73 -20.02
N VAL A 310 12.21 -8.42 -20.22
CA VAL A 310 12.37 -7.79 -21.53
C VAL A 310 13.78 -7.22 -21.70
N ALA A 311 14.24 -6.43 -20.71
CA ALA A 311 15.58 -5.84 -20.74
C ALA A 311 16.69 -6.80 -20.23
N GLY A 312 16.34 -8.00 -19.74
CA GLY A 312 17.28 -9.03 -19.32
C GLY A 312 18.12 -8.66 -18.09
N MET A 313 17.64 -7.76 -17.23
CA MET A 313 18.41 -7.30 -16.07
C MET A 313 18.35 -8.29 -14.92
N ARG A 314 19.49 -8.45 -14.23
CA ARG A 314 19.52 -9.16 -12.94
C ARG A 314 18.65 -8.44 -11.91
N PRO A 315 18.03 -9.14 -10.93
CA PRO A 315 17.10 -8.53 -9.95
C PRO A 315 17.66 -7.32 -9.23
N PHE A 316 18.90 -7.38 -8.78
CA PHE A 316 19.56 -6.26 -8.10
C PHE A 316 19.73 -5.04 -9.01
N THR A 317 20.13 -5.25 -10.27
CA THR A 317 20.26 -4.17 -11.25
C THR A 317 18.91 -3.57 -11.58
N ALA A 318 17.87 -4.39 -11.77
CA ALA A 318 16.51 -3.93 -12.00
C ALA A 318 15.97 -3.13 -10.80
N ALA A 319 16.31 -3.56 -9.56
CA ALA A 319 15.98 -2.82 -8.35
C ALA A 319 16.63 -1.43 -8.31
N LEU A 320 17.92 -1.33 -8.64
CA LEU A 320 18.60 -0.04 -8.70
C LEU A 320 17.99 0.88 -9.76
N TRP A 321 17.67 0.35 -10.94
CA TRP A 321 17.00 1.13 -11.99
C TRP A 321 15.61 1.60 -11.54
N SER A 322 14.85 0.78 -10.83
CA SER A 322 13.53 1.16 -10.28
C SER A 322 13.61 2.35 -9.31
N MET A 323 14.76 2.55 -8.63
CA MET A 323 14.97 3.74 -7.80
C MET A 323 15.09 5.04 -8.62
N GLY A 324 15.27 4.94 -9.93
CA GLY A 324 15.24 6.09 -10.87
C GLY A 324 13.92 6.88 -10.84
N ALA A 325 12.84 6.32 -10.29
CA ALA A 325 11.59 7.05 -10.02
C ALA A 325 11.68 8.01 -8.82
N MET A 326 12.62 7.81 -7.88
CA MET A 326 12.72 8.60 -6.64
C MET A 326 12.93 10.10 -6.86
N PRO A 327 13.78 10.57 -7.79
CA PRO A 327 13.90 12.00 -8.08
C PRO A 327 12.56 12.63 -8.51
N PHE A 328 11.77 11.95 -9.35
CA PHE A 328 10.47 12.43 -9.81
C PHE A 328 9.47 12.52 -8.66
N ILE A 329 9.44 11.51 -7.79
CA ILE A 329 8.60 11.49 -6.57
C ILE A 329 9.00 12.63 -5.64
N SER A 330 10.32 12.84 -5.41
CA SER A 330 10.82 13.88 -4.53
C SER A 330 10.48 15.28 -5.05
N VAL A 331 10.63 15.51 -6.34
CA VAL A 331 10.27 16.79 -6.99
C VAL A 331 8.75 16.99 -6.89
N GLY A 332 7.94 15.98 -7.22
CA GLY A 332 6.48 16.04 -7.11
C GLY A 332 6.01 16.41 -5.70
N MET A 333 6.52 15.73 -4.67
CA MET A 333 6.21 16.02 -3.27
C MET A 333 6.67 17.43 -2.85
N GLY A 334 7.87 17.85 -3.27
CA GLY A 334 8.42 19.18 -2.99
C GLY A 334 7.56 20.29 -3.58
N VAL A 335 7.20 20.17 -4.87
CA VAL A 335 6.31 21.13 -5.56
C VAL A 335 4.94 21.19 -4.89
N THR A 336 4.35 20.03 -4.62
CA THR A 336 3.06 19.92 -3.94
C THR A 336 3.11 20.60 -2.57
N GLY A 337 4.12 20.29 -1.75
CA GLY A 337 4.28 20.91 -0.43
C GLY A 337 4.42 22.43 -0.49
N ALA A 338 5.11 22.97 -1.49
CA ALA A 338 5.25 24.42 -1.70
C ALA A 338 3.94 25.10 -2.16
N LEU A 339 3.09 24.37 -2.90
CA LEU A 339 1.85 24.90 -3.46
C LEU A 339 0.64 24.74 -2.53
N THR A 340 0.66 23.80 -1.59
CA THR A 340 -0.49 23.43 -0.72
C THR A 340 -1.08 24.64 0.02
N ALA A 341 -0.24 25.57 0.48
CA ALA A 341 -0.68 26.79 1.17
C ALA A 341 -1.15 27.93 0.26
N LYS A 342 -0.99 27.81 -1.06
CA LYS A 342 -1.25 28.89 -2.02
C LYS A 342 -2.32 28.54 -3.05
N VAL A 343 -2.48 27.26 -3.35
CA VAL A 343 -3.32 26.75 -4.42
C VAL A 343 -4.35 25.77 -3.86
N ARG A 344 -5.57 25.80 -4.40
CA ARG A 344 -6.64 24.90 -3.98
C ARG A 344 -6.28 23.43 -4.25
N PRO A 345 -6.61 22.49 -3.35
CA PRO A 345 -6.32 21.05 -3.49
C PRO A 345 -6.76 20.47 -4.83
N ALA A 346 -7.96 20.86 -5.31
CA ALA A 346 -8.50 20.43 -6.59
C ALA A 346 -7.53 20.64 -7.77
N ARG A 347 -6.88 21.82 -7.82
CA ARG A 347 -5.94 22.16 -8.91
C ARG A 347 -4.64 21.37 -8.78
N ILE A 348 -4.11 21.24 -7.56
CA ILE A 348 -2.85 20.52 -7.33
C ILE A 348 -3.02 19.04 -7.68
N ILE A 349 -4.08 18.40 -7.15
CA ILE A 349 -4.39 17.00 -7.40
C ILE A 349 -4.68 16.77 -8.88
N GLY A 350 -5.53 17.60 -9.50
CA GLY A 350 -5.88 17.46 -10.91
C GLY A 350 -4.67 17.59 -11.84
N VAL A 351 -3.81 18.60 -11.63
CA VAL A 351 -2.57 18.76 -12.41
C VAL A 351 -1.61 17.60 -12.18
N ALA A 352 -1.45 17.15 -10.93
CA ALA A 352 -0.58 16.03 -10.61
C ALA A 352 -1.02 14.74 -11.34
N PHE A 353 -2.33 14.46 -11.42
CA PHE A 353 -2.85 13.33 -12.18
C PHE A 353 -2.72 13.51 -13.70
N LEU A 354 -2.82 14.73 -14.24
CA LEU A 354 -2.52 14.99 -15.66
C LEU A 354 -1.04 14.76 -15.97
N VAL A 355 -0.13 15.17 -15.09
CA VAL A 355 1.30 14.87 -15.22
C VAL A 355 1.53 13.35 -15.19
N SER A 356 0.84 12.63 -14.29
CA SER A 356 0.91 11.17 -14.26
C SER A 356 0.37 10.53 -15.55
N ALA A 357 -0.71 11.06 -16.11
CA ALA A 357 -1.25 10.59 -17.39
C ALA A 357 -0.26 10.80 -18.54
N ALA A 358 0.45 11.94 -18.57
CA ALA A 358 1.51 12.18 -19.52
C ALA A 358 2.68 11.17 -19.34
N GLY A 359 3.07 10.87 -18.10
CA GLY A 359 4.04 9.81 -17.80
C GLY A 359 3.59 8.44 -18.32
N ALA A 360 2.32 8.10 -18.15
CA ALA A 360 1.74 6.86 -18.68
C ALA A 360 1.78 6.81 -20.22
N LEU A 361 1.56 7.94 -20.91
CA LEU A 361 1.71 8.00 -22.37
C LEU A 361 3.17 7.80 -22.81
N VAL A 362 4.14 8.29 -22.03
CA VAL A 362 5.58 8.04 -22.29
C VAL A 362 5.90 6.54 -22.19
N LEU A 363 5.25 5.77 -21.30
CA LEU A 363 5.44 4.32 -21.23
C LEU A 363 5.07 3.60 -22.53
N MET A 364 4.17 4.15 -23.33
CA MET A 364 3.80 3.57 -24.63
C MET A 364 4.93 3.66 -25.69
N LEU A 365 5.98 4.45 -25.41
CA LEU A 365 7.16 4.54 -26.26
C LEU A 365 8.25 3.51 -25.91
N ALA A 366 8.04 2.72 -24.83
CA ALA A 366 8.98 1.69 -24.41
C ALA A 366 8.86 0.45 -25.30
N HIS A 367 9.87 0.15 -26.11
CA HIS A 367 9.95 -1.04 -26.96
C HIS A 367 11.17 -1.88 -26.62
N PRO A 368 11.16 -3.21 -26.85
CA PRO A 368 12.36 -4.03 -26.79
C PRO A 368 13.44 -3.44 -27.69
N GLY A 369 14.65 -3.23 -27.13
CA GLY A 369 15.76 -2.57 -27.85
C GLY A 369 15.88 -1.04 -27.63
N ASN A 370 14.85 -0.37 -27.10
CA ASN A 370 14.96 1.03 -26.71
C ASN A 370 15.79 1.20 -25.41
N PRO A 371 16.42 2.37 -25.20
CA PRO A 371 17.05 2.67 -23.91
C PRO A 371 16.04 2.55 -22.76
N VAL A 372 16.41 1.85 -21.69
CA VAL A 372 15.58 1.67 -20.48
C VAL A 372 15.19 3.02 -19.85
N VAL A 373 15.94 4.07 -20.13
CA VAL A 373 15.65 5.43 -19.66
C VAL A 373 14.24 5.90 -20.08
N VAL A 374 13.75 5.52 -21.26
CA VAL A 374 12.38 5.87 -21.71
C VAL A 374 11.33 5.29 -20.76
N LEU A 375 11.47 4.00 -20.42
CA LEU A 375 10.61 3.34 -19.43
C LEU A 375 10.69 4.03 -18.07
N MET A 376 11.92 4.33 -17.61
CA MET A 376 12.15 4.95 -16.30
C MET A 376 11.60 6.37 -16.20
N VAL A 377 11.73 7.18 -17.25
CA VAL A 377 11.13 8.52 -17.29
C VAL A 377 9.61 8.43 -17.26
N GLY A 378 9.01 7.57 -18.08
CA GLY A 378 7.56 7.36 -18.08
C GLY A 378 7.04 6.91 -16.72
N ALA A 379 7.65 5.86 -16.14
CA ALA A 379 7.27 5.34 -14.83
C ALA A 379 7.53 6.35 -13.71
N GLY A 380 8.65 7.08 -13.75
CA GLY A 380 9.01 8.09 -12.76
C GLY A 380 8.04 9.27 -12.76
N VAL A 381 7.70 9.81 -13.93
CA VAL A 381 6.73 10.91 -14.08
C VAL A 381 5.34 10.46 -13.61
N ALA A 382 4.91 9.25 -14.01
CA ALA A 382 3.61 8.69 -13.59
C ALA A 382 3.56 8.52 -12.07
N ALA A 383 4.57 7.90 -11.46
CA ALA A 383 4.65 7.72 -10.01
C ALA A 383 4.77 9.05 -9.26
N GLY A 384 5.60 9.98 -9.75
CA GLY A 384 5.81 11.29 -9.14
C GLY A 384 4.52 12.09 -9.01
N GLY A 385 3.70 12.13 -10.05
CA GLY A 385 2.41 12.82 -10.02
C GLY A 385 1.40 12.13 -9.08
N VAL A 386 1.25 10.80 -9.14
CA VAL A 386 0.36 10.07 -8.24
C VAL A 386 0.76 10.29 -6.79
N VAL A 387 2.03 10.08 -6.42
CA VAL A 387 2.48 10.21 -5.02
C VAL A 387 2.36 11.65 -4.53
N ALA A 388 2.61 12.65 -5.40
CA ALA A 388 2.38 14.05 -5.10
C ALA A 388 0.91 14.33 -4.75
N ALA A 389 -0.04 13.81 -5.53
CA ALA A 389 -1.46 13.94 -5.25
C ALA A 389 -1.85 13.23 -3.94
N GLN A 390 -1.36 12.00 -3.72
CA GLN A 390 -1.65 11.20 -2.53
C GLN A 390 -1.22 11.88 -1.23
N SER A 391 -0.13 12.65 -1.25
CA SER A 391 0.34 13.41 -0.09
C SER A 391 -0.67 14.43 0.43
N ILE A 392 -1.52 14.99 -0.46
CA ILE A 392 -2.61 15.90 -0.09
C ILE A 392 -3.87 15.13 0.29
N VAL A 393 -4.21 14.11 -0.48
CA VAL A 393 -5.43 13.31 -0.32
C VAL A 393 -5.52 12.70 1.08
N GLY A 394 -4.44 12.12 1.59
CA GLY A 394 -4.40 11.57 2.95
C GLY A 394 -4.73 12.62 4.02
N ASN A 395 -4.19 13.84 3.89
CA ASN A 395 -4.49 14.94 4.80
C ASN A 395 -5.95 15.38 4.71
N MET A 396 -6.54 15.42 3.50
CA MET A 396 -7.94 15.77 3.30
C MET A 396 -8.88 14.74 3.93
N VAL A 397 -8.62 13.45 3.75
CA VAL A 397 -9.39 12.36 4.36
C VAL A 397 -9.40 12.49 5.88
N MET A 398 -8.22 12.75 6.47
CA MET A 398 -8.10 12.91 7.92
C MET A 398 -8.77 14.18 8.44
N ALA A 399 -8.71 15.30 7.70
CA ALA A 399 -9.32 16.57 8.06
C ALA A 399 -10.87 16.55 7.96
N ALA A 400 -11.43 15.73 7.06
CA ALA A 400 -12.87 15.60 6.87
C ALA A 400 -13.56 14.80 7.99
N ALA A 401 -12.80 14.02 8.78
CA ALA A 401 -13.32 13.20 9.87
C ALA A 401 -13.25 13.94 11.21
N PRO A 402 -14.29 13.83 12.07
CA PRO A 402 -14.21 14.28 13.46
C PRO A 402 -13.06 13.58 14.21
N ALA A 403 -12.51 14.25 15.23
CA ALA A 403 -11.36 13.71 16.00
C ALA A 403 -11.64 12.32 16.58
N GLU A 404 -12.89 12.08 17.04
CA GLU A 404 -13.35 10.80 17.59
C GLU A 404 -13.39 9.67 16.55
N ARG A 405 -13.50 10.03 15.25
CA ARG A 405 -13.60 9.10 14.11
C ARG A 405 -12.33 9.05 13.26
N ALA A 406 -11.27 9.75 13.65
CA ALA A 406 -10.01 9.81 12.91
C ALA A 406 -9.38 8.41 12.70
N GLY A 407 -9.56 7.49 13.65
CA GLY A 407 -9.13 6.10 13.51
C GLY A 407 -9.84 5.35 12.38
N SER A 408 -11.18 5.49 12.29
CA SER A 408 -11.98 4.90 11.20
C SER A 408 -11.61 5.51 9.86
N ALA A 409 -11.40 6.82 9.77
CA ALA A 409 -11.02 7.51 8.55
C ALA A 409 -9.64 7.03 8.05
N SER A 410 -8.67 6.85 8.96
CA SER A 410 -7.34 6.31 8.63
C SER A 410 -7.44 4.86 8.12
N ALA A 411 -8.21 4.01 8.81
CA ALA A 411 -8.40 2.62 8.39
C ALA A 411 -9.09 2.52 7.01
N LEU A 412 -10.09 3.36 6.76
CA LEU A 412 -10.75 3.44 5.45
C LEU A 412 -9.80 3.91 4.36
N ASN A 413 -8.97 4.92 4.64
CA ASN A 413 -7.98 5.42 3.70
C ASN A 413 -6.96 4.34 3.32
N GLU A 414 -6.48 3.58 4.28
CA GLU A 414 -5.56 2.45 4.09
C GLU A 414 -6.24 1.31 3.31
N THR A 415 -7.46 0.93 3.70
CA THR A 415 -8.25 -0.07 2.97
C THR A 415 -8.48 0.35 1.52
N GLY A 416 -8.77 1.65 1.28
CA GLY A 416 -8.94 2.19 -0.07
C GLY A 416 -7.65 2.14 -0.90
N ALA A 417 -6.50 2.39 -0.28
CA ALA A 417 -5.19 2.29 -0.91
C ALA A 417 -4.85 0.84 -1.28
N GLU A 418 -5.01 -0.10 -0.35
CA GLU A 418 -4.75 -1.53 -0.55
C GLU A 418 -5.69 -2.14 -1.60
N LEU A 419 -6.98 -1.80 -1.52
CA LEU A 419 -7.96 -2.24 -2.52
C LEU A 419 -7.64 -1.69 -3.90
N GLY A 420 -7.27 -0.41 -3.99
CA GLY A 420 -6.83 0.22 -5.22
C GLY A 420 -5.61 -0.49 -5.80
N SER A 421 -4.58 -0.73 -4.99
CA SER A 421 -3.35 -1.43 -5.38
C SER A 421 -3.63 -2.84 -5.93
N SER A 422 -4.42 -3.61 -5.20
CA SER A 422 -4.76 -4.99 -5.57
C SER A 422 -5.62 -5.04 -6.84
N LEU A 423 -6.63 -4.17 -6.96
CA LEU A 423 -7.44 -4.07 -8.17
C LEU A 423 -6.61 -3.60 -9.37
N GLY A 424 -5.65 -2.69 -9.15
CA GLY A 424 -4.75 -2.21 -10.20
C GLY A 424 -3.88 -3.31 -10.78
N MET A 425 -3.26 -4.12 -9.93
CA MET A 425 -2.48 -5.29 -10.37
C MET A 425 -3.39 -6.31 -11.07
N ALA A 426 -4.56 -6.62 -10.48
CA ALA A 426 -5.48 -7.60 -11.04
C ALA A 426 -5.99 -7.20 -12.42
N LEU A 427 -6.50 -5.97 -12.56
CA LEU A 427 -7.16 -5.52 -13.79
C LEU A 427 -6.15 -5.14 -14.90
N LEU A 428 -5.17 -4.29 -14.59
CA LEU A 428 -4.15 -3.94 -15.58
C LEU A 428 -3.30 -5.16 -15.94
N GLY A 429 -2.94 -5.99 -14.95
CA GLY A 429 -2.24 -7.25 -15.16
C GLY A 429 -3.03 -8.21 -16.06
N SER A 430 -4.35 -8.34 -15.85
CA SER A 430 -5.22 -9.18 -16.69
C SER A 430 -5.31 -8.66 -18.12
N ILE A 431 -5.38 -7.34 -18.34
CA ILE A 431 -5.35 -6.73 -19.67
C ILE A 431 -4.02 -7.09 -20.36
N GLY A 432 -2.90 -6.94 -19.66
CA GLY A 432 -1.59 -7.32 -20.20
C GLY A 432 -1.47 -8.79 -20.53
N ALA A 433 -1.94 -9.66 -19.63
CA ALA A 433 -1.94 -11.10 -19.83
C ALA A 433 -2.80 -11.49 -21.06
N ALA A 434 -4.00 -10.92 -21.22
CA ALA A 434 -4.86 -11.18 -22.36
C ALA A 434 -4.20 -10.81 -23.70
N ILE A 435 -3.54 -9.65 -23.77
CA ILE A 435 -2.79 -9.22 -24.96
C ILE A 435 -1.60 -10.15 -25.23
N TYR A 436 -0.88 -10.53 -24.16
CA TYR A 436 0.24 -11.47 -24.26
C TYR A 436 -0.21 -12.82 -24.82
N HIS A 437 -1.23 -13.44 -24.22
CA HIS A 437 -1.79 -14.72 -24.67
C HIS A 437 -2.27 -14.65 -26.12
N HIS A 438 -2.99 -13.61 -26.49
CA HIS A 438 -3.50 -13.46 -27.87
C HIS A 438 -2.36 -13.42 -28.90
N LYS A 439 -1.28 -12.70 -28.58
CA LYS A 439 -0.11 -12.61 -29.47
C LYS A 439 0.73 -13.88 -29.50
N MET A 440 0.79 -14.61 -28.40
CA MET A 440 1.58 -15.85 -28.31
C MET A 440 0.85 -17.08 -28.85
N ALA A 441 -0.48 -17.06 -28.97
CA ALA A 441 -1.32 -18.23 -29.30
C ALA A 441 -0.91 -18.98 -30.58
N ALA A 442 -0.37 -18.28 -31.60
CA ALA A 442 0.05 -18.85 -32.86
C ALA A 442 1.56 -19.10 -32.97
N VAL A 443 2.33 -18.85 -31.91
CA VAL A 443 3.79 -18.93 -31.93
C VAL A 443 4.24 -20.36 -31.63
N GLY A 444 4.88 -21.02 -32.57
CA GLY A 444 5.53 -22.33 -32.41
C GLY A 444 7.02 -22.19 -32.19
N ALA A 445 7.66 -23.25 -31.68
CA ALA A 445 9.12 -23.35 -31.60
C ALA A 445 9.53 -24.78 -32.02
N ALA A 446 9.96 -24.92 -33.27
CA ALA A 446 10.39 -26.22 -33.81
C ALA A 446 11.56 -26.81 -32.98
N GLY A 447 11.43 -28.08 -32.61
CA GLY A 447 12.44 -28.76 -31.80
C GLY A 447 12.38 -28.48 -30.28
N VAL A 448 11.43 -27.67 -29.83
CA VAL A 448 11.15 -27.45 -28.41
C VAL A 448 9.93 -28.29 -28.01
N PRO A 449 9.96 -29.00 -26.86
CA PRO A 449 8.80 -29.76 -26.39
C PRO A 449 7.55 -28.90 -26.22
N ASP A 450 6.38 -29.38 -26.62
CA ASP A 450 5.12 -28.65 -26.54
C ASP A 450 4.79 -28.12 -25.13
N ALA A 451 5.16 -28.89 -24.10
CA ALA A 451 4.98 -28.44 -22.71
C ALA A 451 5.82 -27.21 -22.37
N ALA A 452 7.03 -27.09 -22.93
CA ALA A 452 7.89 -25.92 -22.77
C ALA A 452 7.33 -24.74 -23.58
N VAL A 453 6.90 -24.96 -24.82
CA VAL A 453 6.26 -23.91 -25.65
C VAL A 453 5.02 -23.37 -24.94
N ARG A 454 4.18 -24.21 -24.35
CA ARG A 454 3.02 -23.76 -23.54
C ARG A 454 3.43 -22.91 -22.35
N ALA A 455 4.53 -23.23 -21.63
CA ALA A 455 5.02 -22.39 -20.56
C ALA A 455 5.44 -20.98 -21.05
N GLY A 456 6.01 -20.89 -22.25
CA GLY A 456 6.32 -19.62 -22.91
C GLY A 456 5.08 -18.85 -23.36
N HIS A 457 3.98 -19.54 -23.68
CA HIS A 457 2.69 -18.87 -23.98
C HIS A 457 2.02 -18.29 -22.76
N GLU A 458 2.25 -18.87 -21.57
CA GLU A 458 1.62 -18.41 -20.33
C GLU A 458 2.25 -17.10 -19.81
N THR A 459 3.57 -17.02 -19.82
CA THR A 459 4.26 -15.85 -19.24
C THR A 459 5.60 -15.54 -19.94
N VAL A 460 6.00 -14.28 -19.95
CA VAL A 460 7.31 -13.87 -20.46
C VAL A 460 8.47 -14.51 -19.67
N GLY A 461 8.32 -14.72 -18.38
CA GLY A 461 9.30 -15.46 -17.55
C GLY A 461 9.38 -16.95 -17.92
N GLY A 462 8.26 -17.55 -18.33
CA GLY A 462 8.22 -18.89 -18.92
C GLY A 462 8.99 -18.96 -20.24
N ALA A 463 8.83 -17.98 -21.12
CA ALA A 463 9.58 -17.88 -22.36
C ALA A 463 11.10 -17.72 -22.14
N ASP A 464 11.51 -16.92 -21.15
CA ASP A 464 12.92 -16.77 -20.73
C ASP A 464 13.49 -18.12 -20.25
N ALA A 465 12.74 -18.86 -19.43
CA ALA A 465 13.15 -20.18 -18.93
C ALA A 465 13.29 -21.20 -20.07
N VAL A 466 12.39 -21.18 -21.05
CA VAL A 466 12.47 -22.04 -22.25
C VAL A 466 13.72 -21.71 -23.07
N ALA A 467 14.00 -20.44 -23.33
CA ALA A 467 15.18 -20.03 -24.07
C ALA A 467 16.49 -20.42 -23.38
N ALA A 468 16.51 -20.41 -22.04
CA ALA A 468 17.66 -20.86 -21.25
C ALA A 468 17.87 -22.38 -21.28
N GLN A 469 16.78 -23.16 -21.30
CA GLN A 469 16.83 -24.64 -21.27
C GLN A 469 17.05 -25.27 -22.67
N PHE A 470 16.53 -24.64 -23.71
CA PHE A 470 16.58 -25.12 -25.09
C PHE A 470 17.26 -24.08 -25.99
N PRO A 471 18.60 -23.91 -25.91
CA PRO A 471 19.30 -22.91 -26.72
C PRO A 471 19.20 -23.24 -28.20
N GLY A 472 18.68 -22.31 -29.01
CA GLY A 472 18.50 -22.47 -30.44
C GLY A 472 17.72 -21.34 -31.08
N ALA A 473 17.70 -21.24 -32.41
CA ALA A 473 17.04 -20.17 -33.14
C ALA A 473 15.53 -20.12 -32.86
N ALA A 474 14.87 -21.28 -32.71
CA ALA A 474 13.43 -21.36 -32.47
C ALA A 474 13.03 -20.83 -31.08
N SER A 475 13.77 -21.16 -30.05
CA SER A 475 13.53 -20.67 -28.68
C SER A 475 13.88 -19.18 -28.53
N HIS A 476 14.91 -18.70 -29.24
CA HIS A 476 15.20 -17.28 -29.31
C HIS A 476 14.12 -16.49 -30.04
N ALA A 477 13.55 -17.03 -31.12
CA ALA A 477 12.41 -16.43 -31.80
C ALA A 477 11.17 -16.37 -30.91
N LEU A 478 10.89 -17.45 -30.16
CA LEU A 478 9.82 -17.50 -29.16
C LEU A 478 10.01 -16.39 -28.11
N LEU A 479 11.21 -16.25 -27.56
CA LEU A 479 11.52 -15.24 -26.54
C LEU A 479 11.40 -13.81 -27.10
N THR A 480 11.86 -13.55 -28.31
CA THR A 480 11.74 -12.24 -28.95
C THR A 480 10.27 -11.86 -29.13
N THR A 481 9.45 -12.79 -29.65
CA THR A 481 8.02 -12.57 -29.79
C THR A 481 7.32 -12.39 -28.43
N ALA A 482 7.73 -13.12 -27.40
CA ALA A 482 7.24 -12.97 -26.03
C ALA A 482 7.54 -11.57 -25.44
N ARG A 483 8.73 -11.04 -25.68
CA ARG A 483 9.12 -9.69 -25.26
C ARG A 483 8.31 -8.60 -25.98
N ASP A 484 8.07 -8.75 -27.26
CA ASP A 484 7.22 -7.84 -28.06
C ASP A 484 5.73 -7.93 -27.64
N ALA A 485 5.26 -9.14 -27.35
CA ALA A 485 3.91 -9.36 -26.82
C ALA A 485 3.73 -8.70 -25.45
N TYR A 486 4.74 -8.82 -24.56
CA TYR A 486 4.73 -8.18 -23.26
C TYR A 486 4.75 -6.64 -23.35
N ALA A 487 5.61 -6.08 -24.20
CA ALA A 487 5.64 -4.64 -24.45
C ALA A 487 4.28 -4.11 -24.95
N SER A 488 3.60 -4.87 -25.81
CA SER A 488 2.23 -4.53 -26.27
C SER A 488 1.20 -4.57 -25.16
N GLY A 489 1.32 -5.51 -24.21
CA GLY A 489 0.52 -5.55 -22.99
C GLY A 489 0.74 -4.33 -22.11
N LEU A 490 2.01 -3.93 -21.92
CA LEU A 490 2.38 -2.69 -21.22
C LEU A 490 1.77 -1.45 -21.90
N HIS A 491 1.84 -1.35 -23.23
CA HIS A 491 1.29 -0.19 -23.96
C HIS A 491 -0.23 -0.09 -23.76
N THR A 492 -0.95 -1.21 -23.84
CA THR A 492 -2.41 -1.23 -23.62
C THR A 492 -2.76 -0.85 -22.18
N ALA A 493 -2.05 -1.43 -21.20
CA ALA A 493 -2.25 -1.09 -19.79
C ALA A 493 -1.91 0.39 -19.52
N ALA A 494 -0.86 0.93 -20.15
CA ALA A 494 -0.48 2.33 -20.04
C ALA A 494 -1.53 3.28 -20.64
N ALA A 495 -2.12 2.92 -21.79
CA ALA A 495 -3.22 3.69 -22.39
C ALA A 495 -4.46 3.72 -21.48
N VAL A 496 -4.88 2.55 -20.96
CA VAL A 496 -5.99 2.46 -20.01
C VAL A 496 -5.71 3.25 -18.74
N GLY A 497 -4.50 3.12 -18.19
CA GLY A 497 -4.06 3.88 -17.03
C GLY A 497 -4.05 5.39 -17.26
N ALA A 498 -3.58 5.84 -18.44
CA ALA A 498 -3.57 7.27 -18.82
C ALA A 498 -4.99 7.84 -18.87
N VAL A 499 -5.94 7.11 -19.47
CA VAL A 499 -7.36 7.49 -19.50
C VAL A 499 -7.94 7.58 -18.10
N LEU A 500 -7.68 6.57 -17.25
CA LEU A 500 -8.17 6.59 -15.87
C LEU A 500 -7.59 7.75 -15.06
N LEU A 501 -6.30 8.04 -15.21
CA LEU A 501 -5.65 9.19 -14.56
C LEU A 501 -6.23 10.52 -15.05
N ALA A 502 -6.50 10.67 -16.34
CA ALA A 502 -7.13 11.87 -16.90
C ALA A 502 -8.57 12.04 -16.39
N LEU A 503 -9.35 10.95 -16.32
CA LEU A 503 -10.70 10.97 -15.74
C LEU A 503 -10.66 11.30 -14.24
N THR A 504 -9.69 10.76 -13.50
CA THR A 504 -9.48 11.07 -12.07
C THR A 504 -9.10 12.54 -11.90
N ALA A 505 -8.26 13.10 -12.77
CA ALA A 505 -7.94 14.52 -12.77
C ALA A 505 -9.19 15.40 -12.99
N LEU A 506 -10.00 15.07 -13.99
CA LEU A 506 -11.25 15.77 -14.27
C LEU A 506 -12.25 15.68 -13.10
N PHE A 507 -12.35 14.49 -12.50
CA PHE A 507 -13.15 14.28 -11.30
C PHE A 507 -12.63 15.12 -10.13
N ALA A 508 -11.32 15.17 -9.87
CA ALA A 508 -10.72 15.97 -8.81
C ALA A 508 -10.98 17.47 -9.01
N PHE A 509 -10.82 17.98 -10.25
CA PHE A 509 -11.12 19.38 -10.57
C PHE A 509 -12.57 19.77 -10.27
N ARG A 510 -13.52 18.85 -10.49
CA ARG A 510 -14.96 19.11 -10.25
C ARG A 510 -15.36 18.85 -8.82
N ALA A 511 -15.03 17.70 -8.28
CA ALA A 511 -15.52 17.23 -6.98
C ALA A 511 -14.87 17.94 -5.79
N LEU A 512 -13.63 18.45 -5.96
CA LEU A 512 -12.86 19.14 -4.91
C LEU A 512 -12.76 20.66 -5.13
N ARG A 513 -13.49 21.21 -6.10
CA ARG A 513 -13.35 22.63 -6.47
C ARG A 513 -13.64 23.61 -5.33
N ASP A 514 -14.59 23.23 -4.45
CA ASP A 514 -15.07 24.06 -3.35
C ASP A 514 -14.28 23.85 -2.05
N GLU A 515 -13.32 22.89 -2.04
CA GLU A 515 -12.46 22.66 -0.88
C GLU A 515 -11.48 23.82 -0.68
N PRO A 516 -11.35 24.33 0.56
CA PRO A 516 -10.48 25.46 0.87
C PRO A 516 -9.00 25.09 0.71
N VAL A 517 -8.16 26.13 0.58
CA VAL A 517 -6.70 25.98 0.63
C VAL A 517 -6.33 25.41 1.99
N LEU A 518 -5.49 24.38 2.00
CA LEU A 518 -5.05 23.74 3.22
C LEU A 518 -4.07 24.66 3.99
N PRO A 519 -4.15 24.73 5.32
CA PRO A 519 -3.21 25.51 6.11
C PRO A 519 -1.77 25.00 5.88
N ALA A 520 -0.82 25.92 5.77
CA ALA A 520 0.58 25.56 5.63
C ALA A 520 1.03 24.67 6.80
N ALA A 521 1.76 23.61 6.52
CA ALA A 521 2.41 22.84 7.56
C ALA A 521 3.25 23.81 8.44
N PRO A 522 3.21 23.70 9.77
CA PRO A 522 3.97 24.57 10.65
C PRO A 522 5.45 24.51 10.23
N LYS A 523 5.99 25.65 9.79
CA LYS A 523 7.42 25.76 9.49
C LYS A 523 8.16 25.31 10.74
N LYS A 524 9.04 24.32 10.61
CA LYS A 524 10.00 24.02 11.67
C LYS A 524 10.72 25.33 11.99
N GLU A 525 10.38 25.93 13.11
CA GLU A 525 11.07 27.10 13.63
C GLU A 525 12.54 26.67 13.78
N LYS A 526 13.39 27.21 12.90
CA LYS A 526 14.83 27.05 13.05
C LYS A 526 15.12 27.60 14.45
N ALA A 527 15.46 26.73 15.39
CA ALA A 527 15.90 27.11 16.68
C ALA A 527 16.98 28.20 16.48
N LYS A 528 16.69 29.43 16.85
CA LYS A 528 17.65 30.52 16.84
C LYS A 528 18.78 30.11 17.77
N LYS A 529 19.83 29.54 17.22
CA LYS A 529 21.14 29.53 17.85
C LYS A 529 21.54 30.99 18.03
N GLY A 530 21.41 31.53 19.22
CA GLY A 530 21.97 32.85 19.51
C GLY A 530 21.16 33.74 20.45
N GLN A 531 20.36 33.21 21.36
CA GLN A 531 19.96 34.03 22.52
C GLN A 531 20.83 33.65 23.69
N LYS A 532 21.95 34.38 23.82
CA LYS A 532 22.74 34.43 25.06
C LYS A 532 21.77 34.73 26.21
N ALA A 533 21.74 33.85 27.21
CA ALA A 533 21.05 34.11 28.46
C ALA A 533 21.55 35.44 29.04
N ALA A 534 20.64 36.39 29.20
CA ALA A 534 20.90 37.57 30.00
C ALA A 534 21.14 37.14 31.47
N PRO A 535 22.06 37.76 32.20
CA PRO A 535 22.32 37.41 33.60
C PRO A 535 21.04 37.67 34.42
N ALA A 536 20.70 36.72 35.29
CA ALA A 536 19.61 36.87 36.24
C ALA A 536 19.90 38.05 37.20
N GLU A 537 19.01 39.03 37.27
CA GLU A 537 19.02 40.05 38.31
C GLU A 537 18.75 39.39 39.68
N PRO A 538 19.46 39.80 40.74
CA PRO A 538 19.25 39.27 42.10
C PRO A 538 17.90 39.78 42.64
N SER A 539 17.08 38.86 43.12
CA SER A 539 15.83 39.17 43.85
C SER A 539 16.10 39.99 45.11
N PRO A 540 15.30 41.02 45.43
CA PRO A 540 15.48 41.80 46.65
C PRO A 540 15.14 40.95 47.89
N GLY A 541 16.10 40.92 48.80
CA GLY A 541 16.02 40.19 50.08
C GLY A 541 14.87 40.70 50.96
N TYR A 542 14.11 39.77 51.50
CA TYR A 542 13.23 40.01 52.63
C TYR A 542 14.05 40.17 53.87
N ALA A 543 14.06 41.41 54.42
CA ALA A 543 14.60 41.69 55.76
C ALA A 543 13.64 41.10 56.81
N ALA A 544 14.14 40.19 57.59
CA ALA A 544 13.47 39.73 58.80
C ALA A 544 13.51 40.86 59.83
N SER A 545 12.38 41.33 60.37
CA SER A 545 12.26 42.06 61.60
C SER A 545 11.84 41.11 62.69
N VAL A 546 12.80 40.88 63.58
CA VAL A 546 12.58 40.37 64.94
C VAL A 546 12.17 41.56 65.81
N VAL A 547 11.02 41.53 66.43
CA VAL A 547 10.71 41.79 67.86
C VAL A 547 9.36 41.17 68.16
#